data_78f229e8efc031fd0e009feb2cca64b6
#
_entry.id   78f229e8efc031fd0e009feb2cca64b6
#
_cell.length_a   1.000
_cell.length_b   1.000
_cell.length_c   1.000
_cell.angle_alpha   90.00
_cell.angle_beta   90.00
_cell.angle_gamma   90.00
#
_symmetry.space_group_name_H-M   'P 1'
#
loop_
_entity.id
_entity.type
_entity.pdbx_description
1 polymer ?
#
loop_
_entity_poly.entity_id
_entity_poly.type
_entity_poly.pdbx_seq_one_letter_code
_entity_poly.pdbx_strand_id
1 'polypeptide(L)'
;QSAARATETRTLVQQLLPGFAGAAVLDADGLNAAAQLLAEDKPFPHPAGELVVTPHPGEMARLTGLSAAALATDREGIALRYAKAWNAVVVLKGARTVVASPDGRVCVNPTGNPGLARGGSGDVLAGMLAALLACGLPAYEAAACAVYLHGAAADRAAAKRGEYGMLPHDILPELGALFAENQR
;
A
#
# COMPACT_ATOMS: atom_id res chain seq x y z
N GLN A 1 10.10 -11.81 13.15
CA GLN A 1 10.57 -10.59 13.87
C GLN A 1 10.99 -10.94 15.27
N SER A 2 12.06 -10.30 15.79
CA SER A 2 12.32 -10.36 17.22
C SER A 2 11.23 -9.57 17.97
N ALA A 3 10.83 -10.02 19.17
CA ALA A 3 9.82 -9.32 19.98
C ALA A 3 10.21 -7.84 20.25
N ALA A 4 11.51 -7.56 20.40
CA ALA A 4 12.04 -6.21 20.55
C ALA A 4 11.70 -5.30 19.37
N ARG A 5 11.91 -5.76 18.12
CA ARG A 5 11.63 -4.98 16.91
C ARG A 5 10.13 -4.68 16.75
N ALA A 6 9.28 -5.64 17.09
CA ALA A 6 7.82 -5.41 17.07
C ALA A 6 7.40 -4.32 18.07
N THR A 7 8.01 -4.30 19.25
CA THR A 7 7.77 -3.26 20.28
C THR A 7 8.25 -1.89 19.83
N GLU A 8 9.42 -1.79 19.21
CA GLU A 8 9.96 -0.53 18.68
C GLU A 8 9.07 0.02 17.56
N THR A 9 8.67 -0.81 16.58
CA THR A 9 7.75 -0.40 15.51
C THR A 9 6.43 0.08 16.07
N ARG A 10 5.87 -0.63 17.05
CA ARG A 10 4.63 -0.22 17.72
C ARG A 10 4.77 1.13 18.40
N THR A 11 5.87 1.35 19.13
CA THR A 11 6.15 2.63 19.79
C THR A 11 6.22 3.77 18.78
N LEU A 12 6.90 3.57 17.65
CA LEU A 12 7.01 4.54 16.57
C LEU A 12 5.62 4.88 16.01
N VAL A 13 4.83 3.88 15.66
CA VAL A 13 3.49 4.05 15.11
C VAL A 13 2.54 4.74 16.10
N GLN A 14 2.61 4.39 17.37
CA GLN A 14 1.71 4.92 18.40
C GLN A 14 2.08 6.33 18.87
N GLN A 15 3.39 6.62 19.00
CA GLN A 15 3.86 7.83 19.68
C GLN A 15 4.39 8.89 18.71
N LEU A 16 5.05 8.49 17.63
CA LEU A 16 5.68 9.44 16.71
C LEU A 16 4.79 9.76 15.51
N LEU A 17 4.06 8.79 14.97
CA LEU A 17 3.20 9.04 13.80
C LEU A 17 2.17 10.15 14.04
N PRO A 18 1.44 10.24 15.18
CA PRO A 18 0.46 11.30 15.39
C PRO A 18 1.05 12.72 15.39
N GLY A 19 2.31 12.88 15.74
CA GLY A 19 3.02 14.16 15.70
C GLY A 19 3.60 14.53 14.33
N PHE A 20 3.54 13.64 13.35
CA PHE A 20 4.11 13.88 12.02
C PHE A 20 3.16 14.70 11.16
N ALA A 21 3.62 15.87 10.72
CA ALA A 21 2.80 16.83 9.96
C ALA A 21 2.71 16.51 8.45
N GLY A 22 3.60 15.66 7.93
CA GLY A 22 3.64 15.28 6.51
C GLY A 22 2.71 14.12 6.17
N ALA A 23 2.68 13.77 4.89
CA ALA A 23 2.03 12.56 4.42
C ALA A 23 2.84 11.30 4.80
N ALA A 24 2.15 10.22 5.19
CA ALA A 24 2.79 8.98 5.62
C ALA A 24 2.26 7.78 4.83
N VAL A 25 3.14 6.79 4.65
CA VAL A 25 2.79 5.45 4.13
C VAL A 25 2.98 4.45 5.26
N LEU A 26 1.95 3.66 5.56
CA LEU A 26 1.99 2.59 6.55
C LEU A 26 1.84 1.24 5.83
N ASP A 27 2.88 0.40 5.91
CA ASP A 27 2.92 -0.93 5.30
C ASP A 27 3.48 -1.97 6.28
N ALA A 28 3.31 -3.23 5.97
CA ALA A 28 3.95 -4.38 6.62
C ALA A 28 3.89 -4.33 8.17
N ASP A 29 5.02 -4.14 8.82
CA ASP A 29 5.12 -4.12 10.29
C ASP A 29 4.38 -2.95 10.92
N GLY A 30 4.27 -1.82 10.21
CA GLY A 30 3.45 -0.70 10.63
C GLY A 30 1.96 -1.05 10.68
N LEU A 31 1.47 -1.81 9.69
CA LEU A 31 0.09 -2.31 9.68
C LEU A 31 -0.16 -3.36 10.77
N ASN A 32 0.84 -4.22 11.05
CA ASN A 32 0.75 -5.16 12.16
C ASN A 32 0.68 -4.43 13.52
N ALA A 33 1.44 -3.35 13.70
CA ALA A 33 1.38 -2.51 14.89
C ALA A 33 0.01 -1.82 15.02
N ALA A 34 -0.53 -1.29 13.93
CA ALA A 34 -1.88 -0.71 13.90
C ALA A 34 -2.96 -1.74 14.27
N ALA A 35 -2.86 -2.98 13.76
CA ALA A 35 -3.79 -4.06 14.10
C ALA A 35 -3.74 -4.41 15.61
N GLN A 36 -2.56 -4.40 16.24
CA GLN A 36 -2.43 -4.60 17.68
C GLN A 36 -3.07 -3.47 18.49
N LEU A 37 -2.93 -2.22 18.04
CA LEU A 37 -3.57 -1.07 18.68
C LEU A 37 -5.10 -1.16 18.60
N LEU A 38 -5.64 -1.53 17.44
CA LEU A 38 -7.07 -1.75 17.28
C LEU A 38 -7.61 -2.88 18.16
N ALA A 39 -6.86 -3.96 18.32
CA ALA A 39 -7.23 -5.07 19.21
C ALA A 39 -7.24 -4.69 20.71
N GLU A 40 -6.66 -3.54 21.07
CA GLU A 40 -6.67 -2.95 22.40
C GLU A 40 -7.68 -1.78 22.51
N ASP A 41 -8.62 -1.70 21.61
CA ASP A 41 -9.63 -0.60 21.51
C ASP A 41 -9.01 0.80 21.39
N LYS A 42 -7.78 0.90 20.86
CA LYS A 42 -7.14 2.18 20.57
C LYS A 42 -7.55 2.68 19.18
N PRO A 43 -7.58 4.01 18.96
CA PRO A 43 -7.87 4.55 17.65
C PRO A 43 -6.82 4.11 16.60
N PHE A 44 -7.24 4.08 15.34
CA PHE A 44 -6.31 3.84 14.22
C PHE A 44 -5.24 4.95 14.22
N PRO A 45 -3.93 4.59 14.18
CA PRO A 45 -2.86 5.58 14.23
C PRO A 45 -2.86 6.43 12.96
N HIS A 46 -2.83 7.76 13.10
CA HIS A 46 -2.93 8.68 11.98
C HIS A 46 -1.95 9.85 12.18
N PRO A 47 -1.23 10.30 11.14
CA PRO A 47 -0.43 11.53 11.18
C PRO A 47 -1.34 12.76 11.19
N ALA A 48 -0.77 13.94 11.43
CA ALA A 48 -1.49 15.19 11.23
C ALA A 48 -1.77 15.50 9.75
N GLY A 49 -0.95 14.94 8.84
CA GLY A 49 -1.13 15.03 7.40
C GLY A 49 -1.92 13.85 6.82
N GLU A 50 -1.70 13.57 5.53
CA GLU A 50 -2.38 12.47 4.83
C GLU A 50 -1.77 11.10 5.18
N LEU A 51 -2.59 10.06 5.15
CA LEU A 51 -2.18 8.68 5.39
C LEU A 51 -2.57 7.78 4.21
N VAL A 52 -1.61 6.99 3.75
CA VAL A 52 -1.85 5.88 2.83
C VAL A 52 -1.48 4.58 3.53
N VAL A 53 -2.38 3.60 3.51
CA VAL A 53 -2.15 2.26 4.04
C VAL A 53 -2.19 1.24 2.90
N THR A 54 -1.26 0.28 2.91
CA THR A 54 -1.06 -0.63 1.78
C THR A 54 -1.23 -2.11 2.15
N PRO A 55 -2.36 -2.52 2.78
CA PRO A 55 -2.52 -3.89 3.24
C PRO A 55 -2.65 -4.89 2.09
N HIS A 56 -1.98 -6.03 2.19
CA HIS A 56 -2.38 -7.23 1.46
C HIS A 56 -3.58 -7.90 2.17
N PRO A 57 -4.30 -8.87 1.55
CA PRO A 57 -5.51 -9.46 2.15
C PRO A 57 -5.32 -9.99 3.57
N GLY A 58 -4.16 -10.60 3.87
CA GLY A 58 -3.87 -11.10 5.21
C GLY A 58 -3.66 -10.00 6.26
N GLU A 59 -3.06 -8.86 5.88
CA GLU A 59 -2.95 -7.66 6.74
C GLU A 59 -4.31 -7.02 6.94
N MET A 60 -5.10 -6.91 5.86
CA MET A 60 -6.47 -6.40 5.94
C MET A 60 -7.35 -7.24 6.87
N ALA A 61 -7.24 -8.56 6.80
CA ALA A 61 -7.94 -9.46 7.73
C ALA A 61 -7.58 -9.19 9.20
N ARG A 62 -6.30 -9.00 9.49
CA ARG A 62 -5.84 -8.67 10.86
C ARG A 62 -6.34 -7.31 11.34
N LEU A 63 -6.34 -6.31 10.46
CA LEU A 63 -6.81 -4.96 10.78
C LEU A 63 -8.32 -4.88 11.01
N THR A 64 -9.10 -5.70 10.32
CA THR A 64 -10.56 -5.59 10.27
C THR A 64 -11.31 -6.68 11.00
N GLY A 65 -10.64 -7.79 11.31
CA GLY A 65 -11.28 -9.00 11.82
C GLY A 65 -12.10 -9.78 10.78
N LEU A 66 -12.10 -9.33 9.51
CA LEU A 66 -12.87 -9.99 8.45
C LEU A 66 -12.17 -11.27 7.96
N SER A 67 -12.94 -12.28 7.59
CA SER A 67 -12.41 -13.49 6.97
C SER A 67 -11.89 -13.24 5.56
N ALA A 68 -10.98 -14.09 5.08
CA ALA A 68 -10.48 -14.03 3.70
C ALA A 68 -11.61 -14.15 2.66
N ALA A 69 -12.64 -14.96 2.96
CA ALA A 69 -13.81 -15.10 2.10
C ALA A 69 -14.61 -13.79 2.00
N ALA A 70 -14.86 -13.14 3.14
CA ALA A 70 -15.52 -11.83 3.16
C ALA A 70 -14.73 -10.77 2.37
N LEU A 71 -13.41 -10.73 2.56
CA LEU A 71 -12.53 -9.81 1.82
C LEU A 71 -12.55 -10.06 0.30
N ALA A 72 -12.70 -11.30 -0.13
CA ALA A 72 -12.75 -11.65 -1.56
C ALA A 72 -14.09 -11.28 -2.22
N THR A 73 -15.18 -11.22 -1.45
CA THR A 73 -16.53 -11.00 -1.97
C THR A 73 -16.76 -9.55 -2.43
N ASP A 74 -16.26 -8.57 -1.67
CA ASP A 74 -16.46 -7.14 -1.96
C ASP A 74 -15.22 -6.33 -1.59
N ARG A 75 -14.18 -6.43 -2.41
CA ARG A 75 -12.92 -5.74 -2.18
C ARG A 75 -13.04 -4.23 -2.24
N GLU A 76 -13.86 -3.72 -3.17
CA GLU A 76 -14.05 -2.29 -3.39
C GLU A 76 -14.84 -1.66 -2.23
N GLY A 77 -15.97 -2.23 -1.86
CA GLY A 77 -16.78 -1.74 -0.74
C GLY A 77 -16.04 -1.83 0.59
N ILE A 78 -15.29 -2.90 0.82
CA ILE A 78 -14.46 -3.05 2.04
C ILE A 78 -13.35 -2.00 2.05
N ALA A 79 -12.58 -1.82 0.96
CA ALA A 79 -11.55 -0.80 0.90
C ALA A 79 -12.12 0.60 1.16
N LEU A 80 -13.25 0.94 0.55
CA LEU A 80 -13.92 2.21 0.74
C LEU A 80 -14.43 2.41 2.19
N ARG A 81 -15.04 1.38 2.76
CA ARG A 81 -15.52 1.42 4.15
C ARG A 81 -14.39 1.75 5.12
N TYR A 82 -13.25 1.08 4.97
CA TYR A 82 -12.12 1.29 5.87
C TYR A 82 -11.30 2.53 5.54
N ALA A 83 -11.29 2.99 4.28
CA ALA A 83 -10.75 4.30 3.94
C ALA A 83 -11.47 5.41 4.73
N LYS A 84 -12.80 5.37 4.77
CA LYS A 84 -13.63 6.32 5.56
C LYS A 84 -13.40 6.15 7.06
N ALA A 85 -13.39 4.92 7.57
CA ALA A 85 -13.26 4.64 9.00
C ALA A 85 -11.90 5.07 9.57
N TRP A 86 -10.83 4.92 8.80
CA TRP A 86 -9.47 5.28 9.20
C TRP A 86 -9.03 6.67 8.73
N ASN A 87 -9.88 7.37 7.97
CA ASN A 87 -9.56 8.63 7.30
C ASN A 87 -8.24 8.54 6.50
N ALA A 88 -8.03 7.44 5.79
CA ALA A 88 -6.80 7.11 5.07
C ALA A 88 -7.08 6.59 3.67
N VAL A 89 -6.18 6.81 2.72
CA VAL A 89 -6.24 6.11 1.44
C VAL A 89 -5.84 4.66 1.66
N VAL A 90 -6.71 3.73 1.25
CA VAL A 90 -6.47 2.28 1.36
C VAL A 90 -6.07 1.72 0.01
N VAL A 91 -4.88 1.15 -0.07
CA VAL A 91 -4.38 0.36 -1.20
C VAL A 91 -4.48 -1.12 -0.85
N LEU A 92 -5.61 -1.75 -1.15
CA LEU A 92 -5.82 -3.18 -0.90
C LEU A 92 -5.12 -4.01 -1.98
N LYS A 93 -3.90 -4.45 -1.66
CA LYS A 93 -3.01 -5.20 -2.57
C LYS A 93 -3.61 -6.54 -3.01
N GLY A 94 -3.25 -7.00 -4.21
CA GLY A 94 -3.63 -8.29 -4.79
C GLY A 94 -3.84 -8.19 -6.30
N ALA A 95 -4.29 -9.26 -6.92
CA ALA A 95 -4.77 -9.22 -8.31
C ALA A 95 -5.86 -8.15 -8.42
N ARG A 96 -5.69 -7.17 -9.34
CA ARG A 96 -6.55 -5.99 -9.43
C ARG A 96 -6.57 -5.21 -8.10
N THR A 97 -5.42 -4.67 -7.71
CA THR A 97 -5.29 -3.82 -6.50
C THR A 97 -6.35 -2.73 -6.50
N VAL A 98 -7.03 -2.57 -5.37
CA VAL A 98 -8.06 -1.54 -5.17
C VAL A 98 -7.44 -0.36 -4.42
N VAL A 99 -7.66 0.85 -4.92
CA VAL A 99 -7.32 2.10 -4.22
C VAL A 99 -8.61 2.81 -3.87
N ALA A 100 -8.84 3.09 -2.60
CA ALA A 100 -10.02 3.78 -2.09
C ALA A 100 -9.63 4.97 -1.22
N SER A 101 -10.36 6.07 -1.37
CA SER A 101 -10.17 7.33 -0.64
C SER A 101 -11.31 7.59 0.34
N PRO A 102 -11.07 8.29 1.47
CA PRO A 102 -12.11 8.67 2.42
C PRO A 102 -13.24 9.50 1.81
N ASP A 103 -12.95 10.27 0.76
CA ASP A 103 -13.92 11.10 0.04
C ASP A 103 -14.88 10.32 -0.87
N GLY A 104 -14.69 9.01 -1.01
CA GLY A 104 -15.58 8.13 -1.76
C GLY A 104 -15.04 7.68 -3.13
N ARG A 105 -13.89 8.19 -3.57
CA ARG A 105 -13.26 7.73 -4.83
C ARG A 105 -12.71 6.31 -4.67
N VAL A 106 -12.93 5.49 -5.70
CA VAL A 106 -12.40 4.12 -5.77
C VAL A 106 -11.89 3.88 -7.19
N CYS A 107 -10.73 3.26 -7.32
CA CYS A 107 -10.28 2.71 -8.58
C CYS A 107 -9.71 1.30 -8.41
N VAL A 108 -9.78 0.52 -9.49
CA VAL A 108 -9.24 -0.83 -9.58
C VAL A 108 -8.11 -0.84 -10.61
N ASN A 109 -6.93 -1.20 -10.17
CA ASN A 109 -5.74 -1.20 -11.02
C ASN A 109 -5.78 -2.34 -12.06
N PRO A 110 -5.61 -2.04 -13.37
CA PRO A 110 -5.61 -3.06 -14.41
C PRO A 110 -4.23 -3.69 -14.68
N THR A 111 -3.14 -3.14 -14.14
CA THR A 111 -1.76 -3.54 -14.43
C THR A 111 -1.20 -4.51 -13.38
N GLY A 112 -0.11 -5.18 -13.72
CA GLY A 112 0.58 -6.11 -12.85
C GLY A 112 0.29 -7.57 -13.17
N ASN A 113 1.19 -8.45 -12.73
CA ASN A 113 1.18 -9.87 -13.02
C ASN A 113 1.54 -10.69 -11.77
N PRO A 114 1.35 -12.04 -11.80
CA PRO A 114 1.66 -12.91 -10.66
C PRO A 114 3.11 -12.85 -10.16
N GLY A 115 4.07 -12.43 -10.98
CA GLY A 115 5.47 -12.23 -10.57
C GLY A 115 5.64 -11.23 -9.42
N LEU A 116 4.66 -10.34 -9.21
CA LEU A 116 4.62 -9.43 -8.06
C LEU A 116 4.27 -10.11 -6.73
N ALA A 117 3.78 -11.35 -6.74
CA ALA A 117 3.50 -12.11 -5.51
C ALA A 117 4.79 -12.63 -4.86
N ARG A 118 5.73 -11.73 -4.61
CA ARG A 118 7.09 -12.02 -4.13
C ARG A 118 7.52 -11.01 -3.07
N GLY A 119 8.27 -11.46 -2.07
CA GLY A 119 8.82 -10.58 -1.03
C GLY A 119 9.68 -9.46 -1.64
N GLY A 120 9.49 -8.23 -1.17
CA GLY A 120 10.15 -7.03 -1.68
C GLY A 120 9.33 -6.23 -2.71
N SER A 121 8.34 -6.82 -3.39
CA SER A 121 7.48 -6.06 -4.32
C SER A 121 6.66 -4.98 -3.62
N GLY A 122 6.19 -5.25 -2.40
CA GLY A 122 5.51 -4.27 -1.56
C GLY A 122 6.42 -3.10 -1.16
N ASP A 123 7.70 -3.38 -0.86
CA ASP A 123 8.68 -2.34 -0.48
C ASP A 123 8.92 -1.38 -1.64
N VAL A 124 9.00 -1.89 -2.89
CA VAL A 124 9.11 -1.05 -4.09
C VAL A 124 7.87 -0.16 -4.23
N LEU A 125 6.66 -0.72 -4.09
CA LEU A 125 5.42 0.05 -4.16
C LEU A 125 5.37 1.14 -3.07
N ALA A 126 5.70 0.79 -1.82
CA ALA A 126 5.70 1.74 -0.71
C ALA A 126 6.71 2.88 -0.94
N GLY A 127 7.90 2.56 -1.47
CA GLY A 127 8.92 3.56 -1.84
C GLY A 127 8.45 4.49 -2.96
N MET A 128 7.83 3.96 -4.02
CA MET A 128 7.25 4.76 -5.11
C MET A 128 6.15 5.70 -4.58
N LEU A 129 5.29 5.20 -3.71
CA LEU A 129 4.21 5.95 -3.09
C LEU A 129 4.75 7.10 -2.24
N ALA A 130 5.73 6.81 -1.38
CA ALA A 130 6.39 7.82 -0.55
C ALA A 130 7.07 8.90 -1.41
N ALA A 131 7.70 8.53 -2.52
CA ALA A 131 8.32 9.47 -3.45
C ALA A 131 7.28 10.41 -4.10
N LEU A 132 6.14 9.88 -4.56
CA LEU A 132 5.08 10.69 -5.17
C LEU A 132 4.42 11.64 -4.15
N LEU A 133 4.21 11.18 -2.92
CA LEU A 133 3.74 12.05 -1.83
C LEU A 133 4.75 13.17 -1.52
N ALA A 134 6.05 12.84 -1.50
CA ALA A 134 7.11 13.83 -1.29
C ALA A 134 7.22 14.86 -2.44
N CYS A 135 6.81 14.47 -3.66
CA CYS A 135 6.66 15.38 -4.80
C CYS A 135 5.39 16.25 -4.71
N GLY A 136 4.57 16.12 -3.67
CA GLY A 136 3.38 16.93 -3.44
C GLY A 136 2.11 16.43 -4.13
N LEU A 137 2.06 15.20 -4.63
CA LEU A 137 0.82 14.63 -5.12
C LEU A 137 -0.11 14.35 -3.92
N PRO A 138 -1.42 14.67 -4.03
CA PRO A 138 -2.41 14.26 -3.03
C PRO A 138 -2.44 12.73 -2.88
N ALA A 139 -2.78 12.23 -1.69
CA ALA A 139 -2.63 10.83 -1.34
C ALA A 139 -3.34 9.83 -2.27
N TYR A 140 -4.55 10.15 -2.73
CA TYR A 140 -5.27 9.27 -3.65
C TYR A 140 -4.62 9.19 -5.03
N GLU A 141 -4.23 10.33 -5.60
CA GLU A 141 -3.54 10.44 -6.88
C GLU A 141 -2.17 9.76 -6.83
N ALA A 142 -1.42 9.98 -5.75
CA ALA A 142 -0.15 9.30 -5.51
C ALA A 142 -0.32 7.79 -5.45
N ALA A 143 -1.36 7.31 -4.74
CA ALA A 143 -1.65 5.88 -4.60
C ALA A 143 -2.07 5.25 -5.93
N ALA A 144 -3.00 5.87 -6.66
CA ALA A 144 -3.46 5.37 -7.96
C ALA A 144 -2.32 5.33 -8.98
N CYS A 145 -1.51 6.39 -9.05
CA CYS A 145 -0.36 6.49 -9.94
C CYS A 145 0.72 5.45 -9.57
N ALA A 146 1.09 5.33 -8.29
CA ALA A 146 2.09 4.37 -7.83
C ALA A 146 1.68 2.93 -8.16
N VAL A 147 0.44 2.55 -7.88
CA VAL A 147 -0.07 1.19 -8.14
C VAL A 147 -0.07 0.88 -9.64
N TYR A 148 -0.51 1.84 -10.47
CA TYR A 148 -0.51 1.68 -11.92
C TYR A 148 0.92 1.52 -12.47
N LEU A 149 1.82 2.43 -12.14
CA LEU A 149 3.20 2.43 -12.63
C LEU A 149 3.98 1.20 -12.13
N HIS A 150 3.79 0.81 -10.88
CA HIS A 150 4.38 -0.40 -10.30
C HIS A 150 3.96 -1.64 -11.08
N GLY A 151 2.66 -1.79 -11.36
CA GLY A 151 2.14 -2.90 -12.15
C GLY A 151 2.63 -2.87 -13.59
N ALA A 152 2.57 -1.72 -14.27
CA ALA A 152 3.01 -1.56 -15.66
C ALA A 152 4.52 -1.85 -15.82
N ALA A 153 5.34 -1.39 -14.89
CA ALA A 153 6.78 -1.69 -14.88
C ALA A 153 7.03 -3.18 -14.63
N ALA A 154 6.25 -3.82 -13.74
CA ALA A 154 6.33 -5.25 -13.52
C ALA A 154 5.92 -6.06 -14.75
N ASP A 155 4.91 -5.62 -15.50
CA ASP A 155 4.50 -6.28 -16.75
C ASP A 155 5.62 -6.23 -17.82
N ARG A 156 6.33 -5.11 -17.90
CA ARG A 156 7.53 -5.00 -18.75
C ARG A 156 8.68 -5.90 -18.29
N ALA A 157 8.91 -5.95 -16.98
CA ALA A 157 9.94 -6.85 -16.42
C ALA A 157 9.60 -8.31 -16.70
N ALA A 158 8.33 -8.71 -16.54
CA ALA A 158 7.86 -10.05 -16.84
C ALA A 158 7.96 -10.38 -18.34
N ALA A 159 7.71 -9.44 -19.23
CA ALA A 159 7.89 -9.64 -20.67
C ALA A 159 9.35 -9.95 -21.07
N LYS A 160 10.33 -9.44 -20.30
CA LYS A 160 11.76 -9.66 -20.53
C LYS A 160 12.32 -10.91 -19.83
N ARG A 161 11.79 -11.25 -18.65
CA ARG A 161 12.38 -12.26 -17.74
C ARG A 161 11.44 -13.43 -17.44
N GLY A 162 10.18 -13.33 -17.83
CA GLY A 162 9.10 -14.20 -17.38
C GLY A 162 8.65 -13.86 -15.95
N GLU A 163 7.41 -14.19 -15.62
CA GLU A 163 6.83 -13.94 -14.27
C GLU A 163 7.61 -14.65 -13.15
N TYR A 164 8.13 -15.85 -13.42
CA TYR A 164 8.93 -16.60 -12.45
C TYR A 164 10.37 -16.11 -12.32
N GLY A 165 10.90 -15.47 -13.35
CA GLY A 165 12.29 -15.01 -13.39
C GLY A 165 12.50 -13.58 -12.87
N MET A 166 11.45 -12.75 -12.90
CA MET A 166 11.55 -11.36 -12.45
C MET A 166 11.73 -11.24 -10.94
N LEU A 167 12.51 -10.26 -10.52
CA LEU A 167 12.73 -9.89 -9.12
C LEU A 167 12.23 -8.47 -8.87
N PRO A 168 11.92 -8.07 -7.61
CA PRO A 168 11.41 -6.73 -7.32
C PRO A 168 12.30 -5.59 -7.83
N HIS A 169 13.62 -5.73 -7.81
CA HIS A 169 14.53 -4.73 -8.31
C HIS A 169 14.52 -4.58 -9.86
N ASP A 170 13.99 -5.55 -10.59
CA ASP A 170 13.85 -5.46 -12.06
C ASP A 170 12.74 -4.46 -12.45
N ILE A 171 11.85 -4.10 -11.52
CA ILE A 171 10.80 -3.09 -11.72
C ILE A 171 11.41 -1.69 -11.91
N LEU A 172 12.48 -1.37 -11.20
CA LEU A 172 13.05 -0.02 -11.17
C LEU A 172 13.56 0.48 -12.54
N PRO A 173 14.35 -0.30 -13.30
CA PRO A 173 14.75 0.14 -14.65
C PRO A 173 13.58 0.27 -15.62
N GLU A 174 12.54 -0.57 -15.48
CA GLU A 174 11.35 -0.48 -16.32
C GLU A 174 10.49 0.74 -15.98
N LEU A 175 10.45 1.13 -14.71
CA LEU A 175 9.83 2.38 -14.28
C LEU A 175 10.55 3.60 -14.91
N GLY A 176 11.88 3.60 -14.92
CA GLY A 176 12.67 4.64 -15.60
C GLY A 176 12.36 4.73 -17.10
N ALA A 177 12.22 3.58 -17.77
CA ALA A 177 11.85 3.51 -19.18
C ALA A 177 10.43 4.06 -19.44
N LEU A 178 9.46 3.75 -18.56
CA LEU A 178 8.10 4.30 -18.64
C LEU A 178 8.09 5.84 -18.55
N PHE A 179 8.87 6.41 -17.64
CA PHE A 179 8.97 7.88 -17.54
C PHE A 179 9.62 8.48 -18.79
N ALA A 180 10.71 7.89 -19.31
CA ALA A 180 11.40 8.41 -20.48
C ALA A 180 10.50 8.44 -21.75
N GLU A 181 9.62 7.46 -21.91
CA GLU A 181 8.67 7.39 -23.02
C GLU A 181 7.56 8.45 -22.94
N ASN A 182 7.20 8.90 -21.74
CA ASN A 182 6.12 9.85 -21.48
C ASN A 182 6.59 11.31 -21.24
N GLN A 183 7.87 11.58 -21.43
CA GLN A 183 8.45 12.94 -21.32
C GLN A 183 8.33 13.78 -22.59
N ARG A 184 7.52 13.36 -23.58
CA ARG A 184 7.37 14.06 -24.88
C ARG A 184 6.14 14.96 -24.91
#